data_41360e4c250acf511070aabecfc8854a
#
_entry.id   41360e4c250acf511070aabecfc8854a
#
_cell.length_a   1.000
_cell.length_b   1.000
_cell.length_c   1.000
_cell.angle_alpha   90.00
_cell.angle_beta   90.00
_cell.angle_gamma   90.00
#
_symmetry.space_group_name_H-M   'P 1'
#
loop_
_entity.id
_entity.type
_entity.pdbx_description
1 polymer ?
#
loop_
_entity_poly.entity_id
_entity_poly.type
_entity_poly.pdbx_seq_one_letter_code
_entity_poly.pdbx_strand_id
1 'polypeptide(L)'
;MALLRTREAVMRLFRPGLRSRGVTEQQWRILRSLAHTGPMEVTELADATCLLGPSLSRILPDMEKRELVGRKQVDSDLRRSVVSVETKGLRLINQHGPDSERIYAEIARRFGHERLTQLHTLLQQLQDAIEEMPRADEP
;
A
#
# COMPACT_ATOMS: atom_id res chain seq x y z
N MET A 1 6.90 19.64 1.47
CA MET A 1 6.19 19.66 2.78
C MET A 1 4.66 19.54 2.64
N ALA A 2 4.02 20.13 1.62
CA ALA A 2 2.55 20.03 1.43
C ALA A 2 2.08 18.57 1.25
N LEU A 3 2.69 17.79 0.38
CA LEU A 3 2.37 16.38 0.15
C LEU A 3 2.42 15.55 1.44
N LEU A 4 3.48 15.73 2.24
CA LEU A 4 3.62 15.00 3.50
C LEU A 4 2.54 15.36 4.51
N ARG A 5 2.21 16.66 4.65
CA ARG A 5 1.14 17.12 5.55
C ARG A 5 -0.23 16.60 5.13
N THR A 6 -0.51 16.62 3.81
CA THR A 6 -1.79 16.12 3.27
C THR A 6 -1.91 14.62 3.50
N ARG A 7 -0.86 13.85 3.18
CA ARG A 7 -0.81 12.41 3.49
C ARG A 7 -1.09 12.15 4.97
N GLU A 8 -0.45 12.88 5.87
CA GLU A 8 -0.60 12.71 7.31
C GLU A 8 -2.03 13.06 7.78
N ALA A 9 -2.64 14.10 7.22
CA ALA A 9 -4.04 14.46 7.50
C ALA A 9 -5.00 13.33 7.09
N VAL A 10 -4.81 12.76 5.90
CA VAL A 10 -5.61 11.61 5.42
C VAL A 10 -5.42 10.41 6.35
N MET A 11 -4.17 10.05 6.67
CA MET A 11 -3.89 8.86 7.47
C MET A 11 -4.41 8.95 8.91
N ARG A 12 -4.56 10.14 9.49
CA ARG A 12 -5.22 10.31 10.79
C ARG A 12 -6.66 9.81 10.80
N LEU A 13 -7.35 9.85 9.67
CA LEU A 13 -8.72 9.36 9.54
C LEU A 13 -8.77 7.82 9.50
N PHE A 14 -7.77 7.18 8.88
CA PHE A 14 -7.74 5.72 8.70
C PHE A 14 -7.14 4.96 9.89
N ARG A 15 -6.15 5.54 10.57
CA ARG A 15 -5.41 4.85 11.66
C ARG A 15 -6.27 4.27 12.77
N PRO A 16 -7.34 4.95 13.27
CA PRO A 16 -8.18 4.34 14.31
C PRO A 16 -8.82 3.03 13.88
N GLY A 17 -9.35 2.96 12.65
CA GLY A 17 -9.94 1.75 12.10
C GLY A 17 -8.92 0.63 11.86
N LEU A 18 -7.70 0.97 11.46
CA LEU A 18 -6.62 0.00 11.31
C LEU A 18 -6.17 -0.55 12.67
N ARG A 19 -5.98 0.32 13.66
CA ARG A 19 -5.58 -0.07 15.03
C ARG A 19 -6.59 -1.00 15.68
N SER A 20 -7.89 -0.72 15.53
CA SER A 20 -8.94 -1.57 16.10
C SER A 20 -8.92 -3.00 15.54
N ARG A 21 -8.30 -3.20 14.38
CA ARG A 21 -8.11 -4.50 13.72
C ARG A 21 -6.69 -5.07 13.86
N GLY A 22 -5.85 -4.42 14.66
CA GLY A 22 -4.47 -4.85 14.89
C GLY A 22 -3.58 -4.78 13.64
N VAL A 23 -3.82 -3.83 12.74
CA VAL A 23 -3.09 -3.67 11.48
C VAL A 23 -2.42 -2.30 11.44
N THR A 24 -1.15 -2.29 11.05
CA THR A 24 -0.42 -1.05 10.79
C THR A 24 -0.76 -0.50 9.40
N GLU A 25 -0.48 0.77 9.18
CA GLU A 25 -0.60 1.41 7.88
C GLU A 25 0.21 0.71 6.78
N GLN A 26 1.42 0.25 7.12
CA GLN A 26 2.29 -0.46 6.19
C GLN A 26 1.73 -1.85 5.85
N GLN A 27 1.28 -2.60 6.85
CA GLN A 27 0.62 -3.90 6.65
C GLN A 27 -0.64 -3.75 5.79
N TRP A 28 -1.43 -2.71 6.03
CA TRP A 28 -2.62 -2.42 5.23
C TRP A 28 -2.28 -2.15 3.77
N ARG A 29 -1.23 -1.36 3.49
CA ARG A 29 -0.75 -1.10 2.13
C ARG A 29 -0.36 -2.38 1.41
N ILE A 30 0.36 -3.27 2.09
CA ILE A 30 0.75 -4.58 1.56
C ILE A 30 -0.49 -5.40 1.19
N LEU A 31 -1.43 -5.54 2.12
CA LEU A 31 -2.67 -6.29 1.87
C LEU A 31 -3.46 -5.74 0.69
N ARG A 32 -3.60 -4.43 0.60
CA ARG A 32 -4.33 -3.78 -0.49
C ARG A 32 -3.66 -3.98 -1.85
N SER A 33 -2.34 -3.86 -1.91
CA SER A 33 -1.59 -4.10 -3.14
C SER A 33 -1.73 -5.53 -3.63
N LEU A 34 -1.56 -6.50 -2.75
CA LEU A 34 -1.71 -7.92 -3.08
C LEU A 34 -3.14 -8.30 -3.48
N ALA A 35 -4.15 -7.72 -2.82
CA ALA A 35 -5.55 -7.99 -3.15
C ALA A 35 -5.96 -7.39 -4.50
N HIS A 36 -5.36 -6.26 -4.88
CA HIS A 36 -5.68 -5.56 -6.13
C HIS A 36 -4.95 -6.17 -7.34
N THR A 37 -3.67 -6.44 -7.20
CA THR A 37 -2.80 -6.86 -8.31
C THR A 37 -2.60 -8.37 -8.37
N GLY A 38 -2.78 -9.09 -7.24
CA GLY A 38 -2.45 -10.50 -7.09
C GLY A 38 -1.08 -10.74 -6.47
N PRO A 39 -0.59 -11.98 -6.52
CA PRO A 39 0.73 -12.34 -6.01
C PRO A 39 1.84 -11.53 -6.69
N MET A 40 2.81 -11.06 -5.90
CA MET A 40 3.96 -10.26 -6.35
C MET A 40 5.26 -10.77 -5.77
N GLU A 41 6.35 -10.59 -6.49
CA GLU A 41 7.68 -10.71 -5.90
C GLU A 41 7.92 -9.61 -4.86
N VAL A 42 8.82 -9.88 -3.91
CA VAL A 42 9.11 -8.93 -2.82
C VAL A 42 9.59 -7.57 -3.35
N THR A 43 10.38 -7.56 -4.43
CA THR A 43 10.85 -6.32 -5.08
C THR A 43 9.71 -5.53 -5.69
N GLU A 44 8.81 -6.19 -6.42
CA GLU A 44 7.61 -5.58 -7.00
C GLU A 44 6.68 -5.04 -5.91
N LEU A 45 6.55 -5.78 -4.81
CA LEU A 45 5.74 -5.36 -3.66
C LEU A 45 6.34 -4.13 -2.96
N ALA A 46 7.67 -4.02 -2.89
CA ALA A 46 8.36 -2.83 -2.38
C ALA A 46 7.99 -1.59 -3.18
N ASP A 47 8.08 -1.68 -4.50
CA ASP A 47 7.75 -0.58 -5.42
C ASP A 47 6.27 -0.22 -5.34
N ALA A 48 5.38 -1.21 -5.43
CA ALA A 48 3.94 -1.01 -5.37
C ALA A 48 3.45 -0.39 -4.05
N THR A 49 4.15 -0.65 -2.95
CA THR A 49 3.80 -0.13 -1.62
C THR A 49 4.59 1.10 -1.20
N CYS A 50 5.57 1.55 -1.99
CA CYS A 50 6.53 2.58 -1.61
C CYS A 50 7.20 2.27 -0.25
N LEU A 51 7.52 1.00 0.00
CA LEU A 51 8.24 0.54 1.17
C LEU A 51 9.65 0.10 0.79
N LEU A 52 10.61 0.40 1.66
CA LEU A 52 11.98 -0.08 1.47
C LEU A 52 12.05 -1.60 1.68
N GLY A 53 12.92 -2.29 0.93
CA GLY A 53 13.15 -3.72 1.07
C GLY A 53 13.41 -4.17 2.52
N PRO A 54 14.30 -3.51 3.29
CA PRO A 54 14.51 -3.80 4.71
C PRO A 54 13.25 -3.67 5.58
N SER A 55 12.35 -2.76 5.25
CA SER A 55 11.06 -2.61 5.94
C SER A 55 10.15 -3.80 5.67
N LEU A 56 10.04 -4.24 4.41
CA LEU A 56 9.29 -5.44 4.06
C LEU A 56 9.84 -6.69 4.76
N SER A 57 11.17 -6.85 4.78
CA SER A 57 11.82 -7.98 5.46
C SER A 57 11.49 -8.07 6.95
N ARG A 58 11.18 -6.95 7.60
CA ARG A 58 10.73 -6.92 9.00
C ARG A 58 9.24 -7.11 9.18
N ILE A 59 8.44 -6.65 8.21
CA ILE A 59 6.97 -6.65 8.31
C ILE A 59 6.39 -8.00 7.89
N LEU A 60 6.89 -8.60 6.80
CA LEU A 60 6.34 -9.82 6.24
C LEU A 60 6.33 -11.02 7.20
N PRO A 61 7.37 -11.29 8.02
CA PRO A 61 7.35 -12.41 8.96
C PRO A 61 6.21 -12.36 9.97
N ASP A 62 5.86 -11.18 10.48
CA ASP A 62 4.69 -11.01 11.36
C ASP A 62 3.38 -11.29 10.63
N MET A 63 3.26 -10.80 9.40
CA MET A 63 2.06 -11.02 8.59
C MET A 63 1.90 -12.50 8.19
N GLU A 64 3.00 -13.20 7.90
CA GLU A 64 3.00 -14.64 7.64
C GLU A 64 2.58 -15.43 8.87
N LYS A 65 3.16 -15.12 10.04
CA LYS A 65 2.80 -15.75 11.32
C LYS A 65 1.31 -15.58 11.66
N ARG A 66 0.74 -14.45 11.29
CA ARG A 66 -0.68 -14.13 11.47
C ARG A 66 -1.57 -14.70 10.36
N GLU A 67 -1.00 -15.38 9.39
CA GLU A 67 -1.68 -15.95 8.22
C GLU A 67 -2.45 -14.90 7.38
N LEU A 68 -1.95 -13.66 7.38
CA LEU A 68 -2.49 -12.58 6.54
C LEU A 68 -1.96 -12.66 5.11
N VAL A 69 -0.71 -13.11 4.97
CA VAL A 69 -0.03 -13.35 3.69
C VAL A 69 0.70 -14.68 3.74
N GLY A 70 0.90 -15.28 2.58
CA GLY A 70 1.78 -16.41 2.36
C GLY A 70 2.97 -16.01 1.50
N ARG A 71 4.09 -16.72 1.64
CA ARG A 71 5.28 -16.51 0.83
C ARG A 71 5.81 -17.85 0.32
N LYS A 72 6.07 -17.91 -0.99
CA LYS A 72 6.66 -19.07 -1.64
C LYS A 72 7.93 -18.66 -2.36
N GLN A 73 8.98 -19.46 -2.19
CA GLN A 73 10.21 -19.31 -2.98
C GLN A 73 9.94 -19.69 -4.43
N VAL A 74 10.64 -19.04 -5.35
CA VAL A 74 10.60 -19.39 -6.77
C VAL A 74 11.53 -20.59 -6.99
N ASP A 75 11.01 -21.67 -7.57
CA ASP A 75 11.74 -22.94 -7.75
C ASP A 75 13.06 -22.79 -8.53
N SER A 76 13.14 -21.82 -9.44
CA SER A 76 14.31 -21.54 -10.27
C SER A 76 15.37 -20.67 -9.57
N ASP A 77 14.99 -19.90 -8.53
CA ASP A 77 15.88 -19.03 -7.76
C ASP A 77 15.38 -18.87 -6.32
N LEU A 78 16.05 -19.54 -5.38
CA LEU A 78 15.71 -19.51 -3.95
C LEU A 78 15.88 -18.13 -3.28
N ARG A 79 16.51 -17.16 -3.96
CA ARG A 79 16.61 -15.77 -3.47
C ARG A 79 15.36 -14.97 -3.76
N ARG A 80 14.54 -15.43 -4.71
CA ARG A 80 13.28 -14.79 -5.10
C ARG A 80 12.12 -15.44 -4.37
N SER A 81 11.20 -14.64 -3.90
CA SER A 81 9.99 -15.14 -3.27
C SER A 81 8.79 -14.32 -3.71
N VAL A 82 7.67 -15.02 -3.90
CA VAL A 82 6.38 -14.44 -4.26
C VAL A 82 5.51 -14.40 -3.00
N VAL A 83 4.92 -13.25 -2.74
CA VAL A 83 3.99 -13.00 -1.64
C VAL A 83 2.57 -12.98 -2.18
N SER A 84 1.66 -13.64 -1.50
CA SER A 84 0.23 -13.66 -1.80
C SER A 84 -0.59 -13.30 -0.56
N VAL A 85 -1.78 -12.73 -0.76
CA VAL A 85 -2.72 -12.52 0.34
C VAL A 85 -3.41 -13.85 0.68
N GLU A 86 -3.54 -14.14 1.97
CA GLU A 86 -4.23 -15.32 2.46
C GLU A 86 -5.68 -15.02 2.86
N THR A 87 -6.48 -16.06 3.12
CA THR A 87 -7.90 -15.93 3.46
C THR A 87 -8.15 -14.99 4.64
N LYS A 88 -7.30 -15.02 5.68
CA LYS A 88 -7.42 -14.10 6.82
C LYS A 88 -7.15 -12.65 6.41
N GLY A 89 -6.17 -12.44 5.53
CA GLY A 89 -5.89 -11.11 4.97
C GLY A 89 -7.05 -10.57 4.16
N LEU A 90 -7.68 -11.39 3.31
CA LEU A 90 -8.88 -11.01 2.55
C LEU A 90 -10.06 -10.67 3.46
N ARG A 91 -10.30 -11.46 4.52
CA ARG A 91 -11.34 -11.16 5.50
C ARG A 91 -11.13 -9.80 6.15
N LEU A 92 -9.91 -9.50 6.53
CA LEU A 92 -9.55 -8.22 7.14
C LEU A 92 -9.79 -7.05 6.19
N ILE A 93 -9.44 -7.20 4.90
CA ILE A 93 -9.72 -6.21 3.86
C ILE A 93 -11.23 -5.97 3.74
N ASN A 94 -12.01 -7.03 3.66
CA ASN A 94 -13.48 -6.94 3.53
C ASN A 94 -14.14 -6.31 4.77
N GLN A 95 -13.63 -6.56 5.95
CA GLN A 95 -14.13 -5.96 7.19
C GLN A 95 -13.80 -4.47 7.31
N HIS A 96 -12.70 -4.01 6.73
CA HIS A 96 -12.28 -2.61 6.77
C HIS A 96 -12.78 -1.81 5.56
N GLY A 97 -13.14 -2.46 4.47
CA GLY A 97 -13.59 -1.83 3.23
C GLY A 97 -14.68 -0.78 3.45
N PRO A 98 -15.81 -1.09 4.11
CA PRO A 98 -16.91 -0.15 4.32
C PRO A 98 -16.50 1.12 5.08
N ASP A 99 -15.61 1.00 6.08
CA ASP A 99 -15.10 2.15 6.83
C ASP A 99 -14.21 3.03 5.96
N SER A 100 -13.35 2.41 5.14
CA SER A 100 -12.50 3.11 4.19
C SER A 100 -13.31 3.86 3.14
N GLU A 101 -14.33 3.21 2.58
CA GLU A 101 -15.22 3.84 1.58
C GLU A 101 -15.94 5.05 2.14
N ARG A 102 -16.42 4.98 3.39
CA ARG A 102 -17.04 6.11 4.07
C ARG A 102 -16.10 7.31 4.22
N ILE A 103 -14.84 7.05 4.60
CA ILE A 103 -13.83 8.10 4.74
C ILE A 103 -13.54 8.74 3.38
N TYR A 104 -13.34 7.93 2.33
CA TYR A 104 -13.11 8.44 0.97
C TYR A 104 -14.30 9.24 0.45
N ALA A 105 -15.51 8.77 0.66
CA ALA A 105 -16.71 9.48 0.26
C ALA A 105 -16.83 10.86 0.96
N GLU A 106 -16.52 10.93 2.24
CA GLU A 106 -16.55 12.19 3.00
C GLU A 106 -15.45 13.17 2.54
N ILE A 107 -14.25 12.67 2.25
CA ILE A 107 -13.17 13.50 1.66
C ILE A 107 -13.63 14.06 0.31
N ALA A 108 -14.19 13.22 -0.57
CA ALA A 108 -14.66 13.63 -1.88
C ALA A 108 -15.81 14.63 -1.79
N ARG A 109 -16.74 14.43 -0.86
CA ARG A 109 -17.85 15.37 -0.61
C ARG A 109 -17.35 16.75 -0.16
N ARG A 110 -16.36 16.81 0.74
CA ARG A 110 -15.82 18.07 1.28
C ARG A 110 -14.93 18.81 0.30
N PHE A 111 -14.06 18.07 -0.37
CA PHE A 111 -13.08 18.66 -1.29
C PHE A 111 -13.66 18.92 -2.68
N GLY A 112 -14.63 18.12 -3.09
CA GLY A 112 -15.25 18.11 -4.42
C GLY A 112 -14.73 16.97 -5.29
N HIS A 113 -15.63 16.20 -5.91
CA HIS A 113 -15.27 15.05 -6.74
C HIS A 113 -14.38 15.42 -7.93
N GLU A 114 -14.73 16.47 -8.66
CA GLU A 114 -13.94 16.95 -9.81
C GLU A 114 -12.54 17.39 -9.38
N ARG A 115 -12.44 18.15 -8.27
CA ARG A 115 -11.17 18.62 -7.73
C ARG A 115 -10.29 17.46 -7.26
N LEU A 116 -10.89 16.41 -6.70
CA LEU A 116 -10.16 15.21 -6.29
C LEU A 116 -9.63 14.45 -7.51
N THR A 117 -10.42 14.33 -8.58
CA THR A 117 -9.99 13.73 -9.86
C THR A 117 -8.84 14.54 -10.47
N GLN A 118 -8.95 15.86 -10.52
CA GLN A 118 -7.87 16.73 -10.99
C GLN A 118 -6.59 16.57 -10.17
N LEU A 119 -6.71 16.48 -8.84
CA LEU A 119 -5.57 16.27 -7.95
C LEU A 119 -4.88 14.93 -8.25
N HIS A 120 -5.64 13.85 -8.41
CA HIS A 120 -5.08 12.54 -8.77
C HIS A 120 -4.31 12.60 -10.09
N THR A 121 -4.90 13.23 -11.11
CA THR A 121 -4.24 13.40 -12.42
C THR A 121 -2.94 14.18 -12.29
N LEU A 122 -2.95 15.30 -11.56
CA LEU A 122 -1.76 16.11 -11.36
C LEU A 122 -0.67 15.39 -10.56
N LEU A 123 -1.04 14.61 -9.56
CA LEU A 123 -0.08 13.82 -8.79
C LEU A 123 0.55 12.72 -9.65
N GLN A 124 -0.23 12.06 -10.52
CA GLN A 124 0.30 11.08 -11.47
C GLN A 124 1.27 11.74 -12.45
N GLN A 125 0.88 12.84 -13.06
CA GLN A 125 1.76 13.58 -13.98
C GLN A 125 3.06 14.05 -13.32
N LEU A 126 2.99 14.46 -12.06
CA LEU A 126 4.18 14.84 -11.30
C LEU A 126 5.08 13.63 -11.05
N GLN A 127 4.51 12.49 -10.69
CA GLN A 127 5.26 11.25 -10.49
C GLN A 127 5.95 10.83 -11.79
N ASP A 128 5.22 10.77 -12.90
CA ASP A 128 5.76 10.39 -14.22
C ASP A 128 6.92 11.31 -14.62
N ALA A 129 6.75 12.62 -14.47
CA ALA A 129 7.78 13.60 -14.78
C ALA A 129 9.05 13.45 -13.92
N ILE A 130 8.90 13.04 -12.65
CA ILE A 130 10.04 12.79 -11.75
C ILE A 130 10.74 11.47 -12.13
N GLU A 131 9.99 10.44 -12.49
CA GLU A 131 10.54 9.13 -12.89
C GLU A 131 11.33 9.19 -14.20
N GLU A 132 11.01 10.13 -15.09
CA GLU A 132 11.76 10.41 -16.32
C GLU A 132 13.08 11.18 -16.07
N MET A 133 13.29 11.74 -14.88
CA MET A 133 14.52 12.46 -14.56
C MET A 133 15.70 11.48 -14.41
N PRO A 134 16.88 11.82 -14.97
CA PRO A 134 18.10 11.03 -14.75
C PRO A 134 18.38 10.89 -13.25
N ARG A 135 18.58 9.66 -12.78
CA ARG A 135 19.02 9.43 -11.39
C ARG A 135 20.46 9.91 -11.24
N ALA A 136 20.74 10.64 -10.17
CA ALA A 136 22.05 11.22 -9.92
C ALA A 136 23.20 10.19 -9.77
N ASP A 137 22.85 8.91 -9.63
CA ASP A 137 23.80 7.79 -9.39
C ASP A 137 23.93 6.84 -10.59
N GLU A 138 23.36 7.15 -11.75
CA GLU A 138 23.64 6.40 -12.98
C GLU A 138 24.82 7.09 -13.71
N PRO A 139 25.96 6.36 -13.88
CA PRO A 139 27.14 6.89 -14.56
C PRO A 139 26.93 7.09 -16.05
#